data_ae5b0313523f5a966ce3f98eba50ea7d
#
_entry.id   ae5b0313523f5a966ce3f98eba50ea7d
#
_cell.length_a   1.000
_cell.length_b   1.000
_cell.length_c   1.000
_cell.angle_alpha   90.00
_cell.angle_beta   90.00
_cell.angle_gamma   90.00
#
_symmetry.space_group_name_H-M   'P 1'
#
loop_
_entity.id
_entity.type
_entity.pdbx_description
1 polymer ?
#
loop_
_entity_poly.entity_id
_entity_poly.type
_entity_poly.pdbx_seq_one_letter_code
_entity_poly.pdbx_strand_id
1 'polypeptide(L)'
;VPCEDVCPVKAITKGEDGTEHIDKDKCIYCGKCMQTCPYGAIMERSKVIDVYKGITAPDKKIIAIPAPAIYGQFNATPGQILSAIKAIGFDDVVEVALGAEDTSRNEAAEFLERMEEGKPFMTTSCCPAYVGWVDKHAPMVKPFVSDTRSPMVYAARRVKEQHPDAEVVF
;
A
#
# COMPACT_ATOMS: atom_id res chain seq x y z
N VAL A 1 -0.36 -27.15 3.29
CA VAL A 1 0.84 -26.46 2.80
C VAL A 1 0.89 -25.07 3.42
N PRO A 2 2.05 -24.53 3.85
CA PRO A 2 2.12 -23.28 4.62
C PRO A 2 1.32 -22.11 4.05
N CYS A 3 1.32 -21.93 2.73
CA CYS A 3 0.56 -20.85 2.08
C CYS A 3 -0.95 -21.05 2.15
N GLU A 4 -1.45 -22.28 2.04
CA GLU A 4 -2.86 -22.62 2.20
C GLU A 4 -3.31 -22.44 3.65
N ASP A 5 -2.49 -22.93 4.60
CA ASP A 5 -2.82 -22.88 6.03
C ASP A 5 -2.90 -21.45 6.55
N VAL A 6 -2.03 -20.55 6.08
CA VAL A 6 -1.97 -19.14 6.52
C VAL A 6 -3.03 -18.25 5.86
N CYS A 7 -3.71 -18.70 4.81
CA CYS A 7 -4.65 -17.88 4.06
C CYS A 7 -5.92 -17.59 4.88
N PRO A 8 -6.18 -16.32 5.29
CA PRO A 8 -7.30 -15.99 6.15
C PRO A 8 -8.67 -16.13 5.46
N VAL A 9 -8.69 -16.11 4.13
CA VAL A 9 -9.90 -16.19 3.30
C VAL A 9 -9.98 -17.49 2.50
N LYS A 10 -9.08 -18.44 2.78
CA LYS A 10 -9.04 -19.76 2.10
C LYS A 10 -9.09 -19.66 0.57
N ALA A 11 -8.33 -18.69 0.05
CA ALA A 11 -8.21 -18.45 -1.39
C ALA A 11 -7.13 -19.30 -2.08
N ILE A 12 -6.42 -20.16 -1.34
CA ILE A 12 -5.36 -21.01 -1.89
C ILE A 12 -5.80 -22.46 -1.75
N THR A 13 -5.75 -23.19 -2.84
CA THR A 13 -6.14 -24.60 -2.90
C THR A 13 -5.20 -25.35 -3.83
N LYS A 14 -5.00 -26.64 -3.53
CA LYS A 14 -4.21 -27.53 -4.38
C LYS A 14 -5.00 -27.91 -5.64
N GLY A 15 -4.42 -27.69 -6.79
CA GLY A 15 -4.97 -28.09 -8.07
C GLY A 15 -4.75 -29.58 -8.42
N GLU A 16 -5.40 -30.04 -9.48
CA GLU A 16 -5.24 -31.42 -10.00
C GLU A 16 -3.82 -31.68 -10.53
N ASP A 17 -3.13 -30.64 -10.94
CA ASP A 17 -1.72 -30.65 -11.36
C ASP A 17 -0.72 -30.79 -10.19
N GLY A 18 -1.23 -30.82 -8.96
CA GLY A 18 -0.43 -30.91 -7.74
C GLY A 18 0.19 -29.59 -7.28
N THR A 19 -0.07 -28.48 -7.98
CA THR A 19 0.39 -27.13 -7.62
C THR A 19 -0.68 -26.36 -6.85
N GLU A 20 -0.24 -25.30 -6.10
CA GLU A 20 -1.16 -24.44 -5.39
C GLU A 20 -1.66 -23.32 -6.29
N HIS A 21 -2.98 -23.16 -6.35
CA HIS A 21 -3.65 -22.12 -7.11
C HIS A 21 -4.28 -21.07 -6.20
N ILE A 22 -4.19 -19.80 -6.60
CA ILE A 22 -4.78 -18.68 -5.88
C ILE A 22 -6.06 -18.25 -6.60
N ASP A 23 -7.20 -18.45 -5.93
CA ASP A 23 -8.49 -17.94 -6.35
C ASP A 23 -8.51 -16.40 -6.17
N LYS A 24 -8.43 -15.68 -7.29
CA LYS A 24 -8.37 -14.21 -7.30
C LYS A 24 -9.67 -13.55 -6.85
N ASP A 25 -10.79 -14.25 -6.97
CA ASP A 25 -12.10 -13.73 -6.56
C ASP A 25 -12.25 -13.75 -5.03
N LYS A 26 -11.54 -14.68 -4.36
CA LYS A 26 -11.46 -14.73 -2.89
C LYS A 26 -10.26 -13.96 -2.34
N CYS A 27 -9.16 -13.91 -3.07
CA CYS A 27 -7.89 -13.34 -2.58
C CYS A 27 -8.03 -11.84 -2.27
N ILE A 28 -7.60 -11.45 -1.06
CA ILE A 28 -7.58 -10.05 -0.59
C ILE A 28 -6.21 -9.39 -0.69
N TYR A 29 -5.25 -10.03 -1.32
CA TYR A 29 -3.87 -9.54 -1.54
C TYR A 29 -3.12 -9.12 -0.26
N CYS A 30 -3.35 -9.81 0.86
CA CYS A 30 -2.74 -9.48 2.17
C CYS A 30 -1.25 -9.86 2.29
N GLY A 31 -0.69 -10.63 1.37
CA GLY A 31 0.73 -11.02 1.34
C GLY A 31 1.16 -12.10 2.33
N LYS A 32 0.28 -12.64 3.20
CA LYS A 32 0.66 -13.66 4.20
C LYS A 32 1.27 -14.91 3.58
N CYS A 33 0.73 -15.38 2.46
CA CYS A 33 1.26 -16.55 1.75
C CYS A 33 2.68 -16.32 1.22
N MET A 34 2.99 -15.11 0.76
CA MET A 34 4.32 -14.71 0.31
C MET A 34 5.33 -14.74 1.47
N GLN A 35 4.96 -14.16 2.62
CA GLN A 35 5.83 -14.12 3.81
C GLN A 35 6.08 -15.53 4.41
N THR A 36 5.14 -16.44 4.25
CA THR A 36 5.20 -17.78 4.84
C THR A 36 5.88 -18.80 3.93
N CYS A 37 6.00 -18.52 2.62
CA CYS A 37 6.57 -19.48 1.67
C CYS A 37 8.09 -19.60 1.83
N PRO A 38 8.62 -20.77 2.29
CA PRO A 38 10.05 -20.93 2.49
C PRO A 38 10.83 -21.03 1.18
N TYR A 39 10.12 -21.23 0.06
CA TYR A 39 10.71 -21.41 -1.26
C TYR A 39 10.65 -20.15 -2.14
N GLY A 40 10.04 -19.07 -1.65
CA GLY A 40 9.82 -17.86 -2.46
C GLY A 40 8.96 -18.09 -3.71
N ALA A 41 8.10 -19.13 -3.71
CA ALA A 41 7.27 -19.47 -4.87
C ALA A 41 6.14 -18.48 -5.15
N ILE A 42 5.78 -17.68 -4.14
CA ILE A 42 4.77 -16.62 -4.26
C ILE A 42 5.49 -15.29 -4.07
N MET A 43 5.46 -14.46 -5.09
CA MET A 43 6.16 -13.17 -5.12
C MET A 43 5.19 -12.05 -5.51
N GLU A 44 5.53 -10.85 -5.09
CA GLU A 44 4.87 -9.65 -5.57
C GLU A 44 5.22 -9.37 -7.05
N ARG A 45 4.39 -8.57 -7.69
CA ARG A 45 4.72 -8.03 -9.01
C ARG A 45 5.68 -6.85 -8.83
N SER A 46 6.97 -7.16 -8.71
CA SER A 46 8.03 -6.19 -8.48
C SER A 46 8.08 -5.12 -9.57
N LYS A 47 8.31 -3.86 -9.16
CA LYS A 47 8.53 -2.70 -10.01
C LYS A 47 9.98 -2.22 -10.02
N VAL A 48 10.90 -2.98 -9.43
CA VAL A 48 12.32 -2.61 -9.31
C VAL A 48 12.93 -2.25 -10.67
N ILE A 49 12.65 -3.04 -11.72
CA ILE A 49 13.19 -2.77 -13.06
C ILE A 49 12.62 -1.47 -13.65
N ASP A 50 11.31 -1.21 -13.45
CA ASP A 50 10.67 0.01 -13.94
C ASP A 50 11.24 1.23 -13.23
N VAL A 51 11.42 1.15 -11.91
CA VAL A 51 12.03 2.21 -11.09
C VAL A 51 13.49 2.44 -11.50
N TYR A 52 14.29 1.38 -11.65
CA TYR A 52 15.68 1.48 -12.10
C TYR A 52 15.82 2.20 -13.45
N LYS A 53 14.97 1.81 -14.42
CA LYS A 53 14.93 2.51 -15.72
C LYS A 53 14.53 3.97 -15.59
N GLY A 54 13.64 4.28 -14.66
CA GLY A 54 13.22 5.64 -14.41
C GLY A 54 14.34 6.50 -13.83
N ILE A 55 14.98 6.08 -12.72
CA ILE A 55 16.06 6.86 -12.06
C ILE A 55 17.31 6.99 -12.92
N THR A 56 17.48 6.16 -13.96
CA THR A 56 18.61 6.25 -14.90
C THR A 56 18.26 7.01 -16.19
N ALA A 57 16.99 7.38 -16.39
CA ALA A 57 16.57 8.13 -17.56
C ALA A 57 16.89 9.63 -17.40
N PRO A 58 17.61 10.27 -18.35
CA PRO A 58 18.08 11.64 -18.18
C PRO A 58 16.96 12.71 -18.27
N ASP A 59 15.82 12.34 -18.82
CA ASP A 59 14.68 13.22 -19.11
C ASP A 59 13.52 13.07 -18.14
N LYS A 60 13.68 12.21 -17.12
CA LYS A 60 12.64 11.95 -16.13
C LYS A 60 13.02 12.52 -14.77
N LYS A 61 12.03 13.11 -14.10
CA LYS A 61 12.10 13.48 -12.70
C LYS A 61 11.36 12.43 -11.89
N ILE A 62 12.06 11.76 -10.96
CA ILE A 62 11.50 10.70 -10.14
C ILE A 62 11.63 11.05 -8.67
N ILE A 63 10.49 11.07 -7.97
CA ILE A 63 10.40 11.41 -6.56
C ILE A 63 9.92 10.19 -5.77
N ALA A 64 10.71 9.82 -4.75
CA ALA A 64 10.33 8.76 -3.82
C ALA A 64 9.37 9.28 -2.74
N ILE A 65 8.38 8.47 -2.39
CA ILE A 65 7.49 8.74 -1.25
C ILE A 65 7.51 7.55 -0.28
N PRO A 66 8.57 7.44 0.57
CA PRO A 66 8.72 6.30 1.48
C PRO A 66 7.68 6.33 2.60
N ALA A 67 7.17 5.13 2.96
CA ALA A 67 6.34 4.96 4.14
C ALA A 67 7.18 5.05 5.43
N PRO A 68 6.61 5.54 6.57
CA PRO A 68 7.35 5.66 7.83
C PRO A 68 7.94 4.34 8.35
N ALA A 69 7.36 3.19 7.96
CA ALA A 69 7.88 1.87 8.32
C ALA A 69 9.33 1.63 7.86
N ILE A 70 9.84 2.36 6.87
CA ILE A 70 11.21 2.24 6.40
C ILE A 70 12.23 2.54 7.51
N TYR A 71 11.90 3.45 8.44
CA TYR A 71 12.78 3.83 9.53
C TYR A 71 13.05 2.72 10.54
N GLY A 72 12.18 1.71 10.59
CA GLY A 72 12.38 0.51 11.42
C GLY A 72 13.10 -0.64 10.69
N GLN A 73 13.40 -0.50 9.40
CA GLN A 73 14.00 -1.57 8.60
C GLN A 73 15.54 -1.53 8.61
N PHE A 74 16.14 -0.39 8.94
CA PHE A 74 17.58 -0.18 8.86
C PHE A 74 18.14 0.37 10.16
N ASN A 75 19.35 -0.06 10.53
CA ASN A 75 20.08 0.53 11.66
C ASN A 75 20.75 1.86 11.23
N ALA A 76 19.92 2.86 10.96
CA ALA A 76 20.33 4.17 10.47
C ALA A 76 19.36 5.26 10.95
N THR A 77 19.82 6.50 11.03
CA THR A 77 18.94 7.62 11.34
C THR A 77 18.01 7.94 10.17
N PRO A 78 16.83 8.56 10.41
CA PRO A 78 15.95 9.00 9.32
C PRO A 78 16.66 9.82 8.24
N GLY A 79 17.51 10.78 8.63
CA GLY A 79 18.26 11.59 7.68
C GLY A 79 19.23 10.79 6.82
N GLN A 80 19.87 9.75 7.36
CA GLN A 80 20.72 8.84 6.60
C GLN A 80 19.91 8.03 5.58
N ILE A 81 18.74 7.55 5.96
CA ILE A 81 17.84 6.78 5.08
C ILE A 81 17.35 7.67 3.92
N LEU A 82 16.88 8.88 4.21
CA LEU A 82 16.44 9.82 3.17
C LEU A 82 17.60 10.21 2.22
N SER A 83 18.79 10.41 2.77
CA SER A 83 20.00 10.69 1.96
C SER A 83 20.38 9.51 1.10
N ALA A 84 20.26 8.28 1.61
CA ALA A 84 20.54 7.07 0.84
C ALA A 84 19.56 6.89 -0.33
N ILE A 85 18.27 7.20 -0.15
CA ILE A 85 17.27 7.17 -1.22
C ILE A 85 17.68 8.14 -2.35
N LYS A 86 18.08 9.36 -2.00
CA LYS A 86 18.60 10.31 -3.00
C LYS A 86 19.89 9.82 -3.68
N ALA A 87 20.78 9.18 -2.93
CA ALA A 87 22.02 8.62 -3.48
C ALA A 87 21.80 7.44 -4.44
N ILE A 88 20.68 6.73 -4.35
CA ILE A 88 20.29 5.70 -5.32
C ILE A 88 19.94 6.30 -6.70
N GLY A 89 19.53 7.59 -6.74
CA GLY A 89 19.24 8.28 -7.99
C GLY A 89 17.85 8.93 -8.05
N PHE A 90 17.11 8.97 -6.94
CA PHE A 90 15.87 9.75 -6.88
C PHE A 90 16.18 11.25 -6.81
N ASP A 91 15.44 12.04 -7.58
CA ASP A 91 15.60 13.51 -7.60
C ASP A 91 15.20 14.17 -6.29
N ASP A 92 14.18 13.62 -5.63
CA ASP A 92 13.75 14.09 -4.32
C ASP A 92 13.03 13.00 -3.52
N VAL A 93 12.78 13.29 -2.24
CA VAL A 93 12.10 12.39 -1.32
C VAL A 93 11.07 13.19 -0.52
N VAL A 94 9.82 12.74 -0.55
CA VAL A 94 8.71 13.33 0.23
C VAL A 94 8.10 12.23 1.10
N GLU A 95 8.09 12.44 2.41
CA GLU A 95 7.60 11.42 3.34
C GLU A 95 6.07 11.25 3.26
N VAL A 96 5.62 10.01 3.20
CA VAL A 96 4.18 9.66 3.22
C VAL A 96 3.48 10.15 4.49
N ALA A 97 4.23 10.40 5.57
CA ALA A 97 3.71 10.99 6.80
C ALA A 97 2.96 12.31 6.56
N LEU A 98 3.41 13.14 5.60
CA LEU A 98 2.69 14.37 5.20
C LEU A 98 1.31 14.07 4.60
N GLY A 99 1.19 12.99 3.83
CA GLY A 99 -0.10 12.53 3.33
C GLY A 99 -0.98 11.93 4.42
N ALA A 100 -0.37 11.36 5.48
CA ALA A 100 -1.11 10.85 6.64
C ALA A 100 -1.81 11.96 7.43
N GLU A 101 -1.24 13.16 7.48
CA GLU A 101 -1.90 14.33 8.07
C GLU A 101 -3.19 14.69 7.30
N ASP A 102 -3.15 14.65 5.96
CA ASP A 102 -4.33 14.90 5.13
C ASP A 102 -5.38 13.81 5.30
N THR A 103 -4.95 12.53 5.32
CA THR A 103 -5.84 11.42 5.60
C THR A 103 -6.54 11.60 6.94
N SER A 104 -5.78 11.86 8.01
CA SER A 104 -6.34 12.00 9.37
C SER A 104 -7.33 13.15 9.46
N ARG A 105 -7.04 14.29 8.82
CA ARG A 105 -7.94 15.46 8.81
C ARG A 105 -9.24 15.16 8.08
N ASN A 106 -9.15 14.51 6.92
CA ASN A 106 -10.33 14.19 6.11
C ASN A 106 -11.16 13.08 6.75
N GLU A 107 -10.52 12.02 7.30
CA GLU A 107 -11.24 10.97 8.03
C GLU A 107 -11.92 11.49 9.29
N ALA A 108 -11.30 12.43 10.03
CA ALA A 108 -11.92 13.03 11.20
C ALA A 108 -13.18 13.84 10.83
N ALA A 109 -13.12 14.62 9.74
CA ALA A 109 -14.28 15.37 9.25
C ALA A 109 -15.39 14.42 8.78
N GLU A 110 -15.05 13.41 7.97
CA GLU A 110 -15.97 12.38 7.50
C GLU A 110 -16.61 11.60 8.66
N PHE A 111 -15.83 11.27 9.69
CA PHE A 111 -16.34 10.59 10.88
C PHE A 111 -17.42 11.41 11.58
N LEU A 112 -17.19 12.71 11.80
CA LEU A 112 -18.18 13.59 12.44
C LEU A 112 -19.48 13.67 11.61
N GLU A 113 -19.36 13.87 10.31
CA GLU A 113 -20.50 13.93 9.38
C GLU A 113 -21.31 12.62 9.44
N ARG A 114 -20.65 11.47 9.36
CA ARG A 114 -21.32 10.16 9.42
C ARG A 114 -21.99 9.88 10.76
N MET A 115 -21.40 10.37 11.88
CA MET A 115 -22.05 10.26 13.20
C MET A 115 -23.28 11.13 13.32
N GLU A 116 -23.26 12.35 12.75
CA GLU A 116 -24.45 13.24 12.66
C GLU A 116 -25.55 12.62 11.79
N GLU A 117 -25.20 11.87 10.74
CA GLU A 117 -26.15 11.09 9.94
C GLU A 117 -26.73 9.87 10.67
N GLY A 118 -26.28 9.57 11.88
CA GLY A 118 -26.74 8.43 12.68
C GLY A 118 -26.11 7.10 12.28
N LYS A 119 -24.96 7.10 11.60
CA LYS A 119 -24.22 5.85 11.36
C LYS A 119 -23.68 5.30 12.68
N PRO A 120 -23.75 3.99 12.95
CA PRO A 120 -23.34 3.41 14.23
C PRO A 120 -21.81 3.40 14.43
N PHE A 121 -21.03 3.42 13.36
CA PHE A 121 -19.56 3.45 13.35
C PHE A 121 -19.03 3.79 11.95
N MET A 122 -17.74 4.07 11.88
CA MET A 122 -16.97 4.16 10.64
C MET A 122 -15.67 3.35 10.78
N THR A 123 -15.19 2.78 9.69
CA THR A 123 -13.89 2.13 9.60
C THR A 123 -13.02 2.82 8.57
N THR A 124 -11.70 2.75 8.73
CA THR A 124 -10.75 3.37 7.79
C THR A 124 -10.63 2.56 6.50
N SER A 125 -10.11 3.17 5.43
CA SER A 125 -9.93 2.56 4.11
C SER A 125 -8.45 2.45 3.68
N CYS A 126 -7.50 2.81 4.55
CA CYS A 126 -6.08 2.86 4.18
C CYS A 126 -5.43 1.50 3.90
N CYS A 127 -6.03 0.38 4.38
CA CYS A 127 -5.52 -0.97 4.13
C CYS A 127 -6.21 -1.63 2.94
N PRO A 128 -5.52 -1.85 1.79
CA PRO A 128 -6.14 -2.48 0.61
C PRO A 128 -6.66 -3.89 0.87
N ALA A 129 -5.99 -4.66 1.74
CA ALA A 129 -6.44 -6.00 2.09
C ALA A 129 -7.74 -5.98 2.89
N TYR A 130 -7.92 -4.98 3.77
CA TYR A 130 -9.18 -4.79 4.50
C TYR A 130 -10.32 -4.41 3.55
N VAL A 131 -10.10 -3.43 2.69
CA VAL A 131 -11.11 -3.01 1.69
C VAL A 131 -11.47 -4.18 0.77
N GLY A 132 -10.47 -4.92 0.29
CA GLY A 132 -10.70 -6.12 -0.51
C GLY A 132 -11.44 -7.23 0.24
N TRP A 133 -11.24 -7.35 1.55
CA TRP A 133 -12.00 -8.27 2.39
C TRP A 133 -13.46 -7.82 2.53
N VAL A 134 -13.70 -6.54 2.78
CA VAL A 134 -15.06 -5.99 2.85
C VAL A 134 -15.80 -6.23 1.54
N ASP A 135 -15.18 -5.90 0.40
CA ASP A 135 -15.81 -6.03 -0.91
C ASP A 135 -16.19 -7.48 -1.24
N LYS A 136 -15.35 -8.45 -0.87
CA LYS A 136 -15.51 -9.85 -1.29
C LYS A 136 -16.18 -10.73 -0.24
N HIS A 137 -15.97 -10.46 1.03
CA HIS A 137 -16.35 -11.37 2.12
C HIS A 137 -17.31 -10.76 3.14
N ALA A 138 -17.42 -9.42 3.19
CA ALA A 138 -18.27 -8.73 4.15
C ALA A 138 -18.95 -7.48 3.56
N PRO A 139 -19.69 -7.59 2.44
CA PRO A 139 -20.26 -6.43 1.74
C PRO A 139 -21.22 -5.60 2.61
N MET A 140 -21.77 -6.17 3.68
CA MET A 140 -22.60 -5.46 4.65
C MET A 140 -21.82 -4.37 5.42
N VAL A 141 -20.48 -4.45 5.49
CA VAL A 141 -19.63 -3.46 6.16
C VAL A 141 -19.30 -2.28 5.23
N LYS A 142 -19.45 -2.46 3.92
CA LYS A 142 -19.06 -1.46 2.91
C LYS A 142 -19.64 -0.05 3.15
N PRO A 143 -20.91 0.14 3.58
CA PRO A 143 -21.45 1.46 3.87
C PRO A 143 -20.79 2.21 5.02
N PHE A 144 -19.96 1.52 5.80
CA PHE A 144 -19.27 2.07 6.97
C PHE A 144 -17.77 2.28 6.73
N VAL A 145 -17.25 1.89 5.57
CA VAL A 145 -15.85 2.14 5.19
C VAL A 145 -15.69 3.58 4.76
N SER A 146 -14.66 4.26 5.25
CA SER A 146 -14.30 5.62 4.85
C SER A 146 -14.04 5.73 3.34
N ASP A 147 -14.47 6.82 2.73
CA ASP A 147 -14.16 7.18 1.35
C ASP A 147 -12.84 7.95 1.22
N THR A 148 -12.24 8.33 2.35
CA THR A 148 -10.97 9.06 2.40
C THR A 148 -9.83 8.21 1.82
N ARG A 149 -8.99 8.84 1.00
CA ARG A 149 -7.86 8.17 0.35
C ARG A 149 -6.73 7.87 1.33
N SER A 150 -5.90 6.87 0.96
CA SER A 150 -4.75 6.50 1.78
C SER A 150 -3.69 7.61 1.84
N PRO A 151 -2.82 7.61 2.88
CA PRO A 151 -1.69 8.53 2.99
C PRO A 151 -0.80 8.58 1.74
N MET A 152 -0.56 7.43 1.11
CA MET A 152 0.20 7.32 -0.13
C MET A 152 -0.39 8.17 -1.25
N VAL A 153 -1.72 8.15 -1.41
CA VAL A 153 -2.41 8.90 -2.47
C VAL A 153 -2.31 10.41 -2.22
N TYR A 154 -2.46 10.87 -0.97
CA TYR A 154 -2.31 12.29 -0.62
C TYR A 154 -0.87 12.77 -0.79
N ALA A 155 0.12 11.98 -0.35
CA ALA A 155 1.53 12.31 -0.56
C ALA A 155 1.85 12.43 -2.06
N ALA A 156 1.39 11.48 -2.88
CA ALA A 156 1.57 11.54 -4.33
C ALA A 156 0.89 12.77 -4.96
N ARG A 157 -0.30 13.16 -4.50
CA ARG A 157 -0.97 14.39 -4.95
C ARG A 157 -0.15 15.63 -4.62
N ARG A 158 0.35 15.77 -3.39
CA ARG A 158 1.22 16.88 -3.00
C ARG A 158 2.46 17.00 -3.89
N VAL A 159 3.08 15.86 -4.21
CA VAL A 159 4.22 15.83 -5.15
C VAL A 159 3.78 16.31 -6.54
N LYS A 160 2.65 15.83 -7.04
CA LYS A 160 2.15 16.21 -8.37
C LYS A 160 1.71 17.67 -8.46
N GLU A 161 1.24 18.28 -7.39
CA GLU A 161 0.92 19.71 -7.33
C GLU A 161 2.17 20.59 -7.47
N GLN A 162 3.29 20.17 -6.87
CA GLN A 162 4.57 20.89 -6.96
C GLN A 162 5.39 20.52 -8.20
N HIS A 163 5.27 19.28 -8.67
CA HIS A 163 6.00 18.68 -9.76
C HIS A 163 5.07 17.87 -10.67
N PRO A 164 4.27 18.52 -11.54
CA PRO A 164 3.27 17.84 -12.36
C PRO A 164 3.83 16.72 -13.23
N ASP A 165 5.04 16.91 -13.76
CA ASP A 165 5.70 15.99 -14.69
C ASP A 165 6.51 14.90 -13.97
N ALA A 166 6.71 14.97 -12.64
CA ALA A 166 7.48 13.97 -11.91
C ALA A 166 6.75 12.62 -11.84
N GLU A 167 7.46 11.54 -12.03
CA GLU A 167 7.00 10.21 -11.68
C GLU A 167 7.14 10.03 -10.15
N VAL A 168 6.14 9.40 -9.52
CA VAL A 168 6.11 9.20 -8.06
C VAL A 168 6.24 7.71 -7.77
N VAL A 169 7.18 7.37 -6.91
CA VAL A 169 7.44 5.98 -6.51
C VAL A 169 7.22 5.84 -5.00
N PHE A 170 6.33 4.90 -4.64
CA PHE A 170 6.04 4.50 -3.26
C PHE A 170 6.80 3.21 -2.92
#